data_b978469f707cc1a52160003273d5a56f
#
_entry.id   b978469f707cc1a52160003273d5a56f
#
_cell.length_a   1.000
_cell.length_b   1.000
_cell.length_c   1.000
_cell.angle_alpha   90.00
_cell.angle_beta   90.00
_cell.angle_gamma   90.00
#
_symmetry.space_group_name_H-M   'P 1'
#
loop_
_entity.id
_entity.type
_entity.pdbx_description
1 polymer ?
#
loop_
_entity_poly.entity_id
_entity_poly.type
_entity_poly.pdbx_seq_one_letter_code
_entity_poly.pdbx_strand_id
1 'polypeptide(L)'
;MLIKNIGEFGLIDRIKKLIKTDASVIKGTGDDCAVIKFSKDKYMLFTCDMLVEGVDFTSKESPELIGRKAIAVSVSDIAACAGLPRYCLVSLGIPGNTSVEFIDKLIQGMSRLARRYGINIVGGDISRCRQLTIDVSMLGIVEKKNLILRSGAKLGDIIFVTGKLGGSILGKHLRFTPRIKEARFLVKNFRVNSMID
;
A
#
# COMPACT_ATOMS: atom_id res chain seq x y z
N MET A 1 19.62 -12.03 19.40
CA MET A 1 19.83 -11.76 17.95
C MET A 1 19.21 -10.42 17.63
N LEU A 2 19.90 -9.52 16.96
CA LEU A 2 19.39 -8.19 16.58
C LEU A 2 18.70 -8.26 15.22
N ILE A 3 17.71 -7.35 14.98
CA ILE A 3 16.96 -7.29 13.70
C ILE A 3 17.89 -7.15 12.50
N LYS A 4 18.97 -6.34 12.62
CA LYS A 4 19.97 -6.18 11.55
C LYS A 4 20.62 -7.49 11.08
N ASN A 5 20.56 -8.56 11.87
CA ASN A 5 21.18 -9.84 11.53
C ASN A 5 20.27 -10.75 10.70
N ILE A 6 18.96 -10.50 10.69
CA ILE A 6 17.97 -11.30 9.96
C ILE A 6 17.29 -10.50 8.84
N GLY A 7 17.39 -9.17 8.87
CA GLY A 7 16.75 -8.27 7.93
C GLY A 7 15.21 -8.31 8.01
N GLU A 8 14.58 -7.60 7.09
CA GLU A 8 13.12 -7.48 7.02
C GLU A 8 12.44 -8.83 6.74
N PHE A 9 12.87 -9.53 5.70
CA PHE A 9 12.27 -10.83 5.32
C PHE A 9 12.39 -11.89 6.41
N GLY A 10 13.56 -11.96 7.07
CA GLY A 10 13.74 -12.88 8.19
C GLY A 10 12.85 -12.54 9.39
N LEU A 11 12.58 -11.26 9.63
CA LEU A 11 11.65 -10.82 10.66
C LEU A 11 10.20 -11.18 10.28
N ILE A 12 9.78 -10.92 9.04
CA ILE A 12 8.46 -11.29 8.52
C ILE A 12 8.23 -12.80 8.65
N ASP A 13 9.18 -13.63 8.28
CA ASP A 13 9.07 -15.08 8.38
C ASP A 13 8.96 -15.56 9.84
N ARG A 14 9.62 -14.87 10.75
CA ARG A 14 9.48 -15.13 12.20
C ARG A 14 8.09 -14.74 12.70
N ILE A 15 7.56 -13.59 12.31
CA ILE A 15 6.22 -13.11 12.65
C ILE A 15 5.15 -14.08 12.13
N LYS A 16 5.26 -14.54 10.90
CA LYS A 16 4.34 -15.52 10.31
C LYS A 16 4.19 -16.79 11.16
N LYS A 17 5.25 -17.26 11.80
CA LYS A 17 5.24 -18.44 12.67
C LYS A 17 4.49 -18.21 13.99
N LEU A 18 4.38 -16.97 14.43
CA LEU A 18 3.74 -16.59 15.69
C LEU A 18 2.25 -16.25 15.52
N ILE A 19 1.84 -15.84 14.33
CA ILE A 19 0.46 -15.44 14.04
C ILE A 19 -0.34 -16.65 13.54
N LYS A 20 -1.50 -16.88 14.17
CA LYS A 20 -2.48 -17.84 13.69
C LYS A 20 -3.69 -17.11 13.13
N THR A 21 -4.20 -17.55 12.00
CA THR A 21 -5.41 -17.03 11.36
C THR A 21 -6.44 -18.15 11.24
N ASP A 22 -7.71 -17.80 11.22
CA ASP A 22 -8.80 -18.74 10.99
C ASP A 22 -9.15 -18.89 9.49
N ALA A 23 -10.18 -19.69 9.19
CA ALA A 23 -10.60 -19.98 7.83
C ALA A 23 -11.25 -18.79 7.09
N SER A 24 -11.42 -17.64 7.71
CA SER A 24 -11.86 -16.39 7.02
C SER A 24 -10.73 -15.75 6.22
N VAL A 25 -9.48 -16.01 6.59
CA VAL A 25 -8.28 -15.49 5.92
C VAL A 25 -7.86 -16.43 4.80
N ILE A 26 -7.94 -15.96 3.55
CA ILE A 26 -7.52 -16.70 2.34
C ILE A 26 -6.01 -16.58 2.16
N LYS A 27 -5.47 -15.38 2.39
CA LYS A 27 -4.05 -15.07 2.36
C LYS A 27 -3.73 -14.07 3.47
N GLY A 28 -2.80 -14.40 4.33
CA GLY A 28 -2.27 -13.53 5.37
C GLY A 28 -0.92 -12.93 4.97
N THR A 29 -0.06 -12.72 5.96
CA THR A 29 1.26 -12.12 5.82
C THR A 29 2.10 -12.73 4.69
N GLY A 30 2.72 -11.89 3.85
CA GLY A 30 3.65 -12.29 2.78
C GLY A 30 3.07 -12.17 1.38
N ASP A 31 2.11 -11.29 1.22
CA ASP A 31 1.59 -10.78 -0.05
C ASP A 31 1.39 -9.29 0.07
N ASP A 32 1.06 -8.57 -1.01
CA ASP A 32 0.82 -7.12 -0.98
C ASP A 32 -0.38 -6.78 -0.10
N CYS A 33 -1.42 -7.62 -0.11
CA CYS A 33 -2.58 -7.47 0.79
C CYS A 33 -2.86 -8.75 1.56
N ALA A 34 -3.42 -8.61 2.75
CA ALA A 34 -4.21 -9.68 3.35
C ALA A 34 -5.51 -9.83 2.55
N VAL A 35 -5.91 -11.09 2.29
CA VAL A 35 -7.13 -11.43 1.55
C VAL A 35 -8.10 -12.15 2.47
N ILE A 36 -9.27 -11.57 2.67
CA ILE A 36 -10.27 -12.02 3.64
C ILE A 36 -11.57 -12.36 2.92
N LYS A 37 -12.28 -13.39 3.34
CA LYS A 37 -13.61 -13.72 2.84
C LYS A 37 -14.56 -12.55 3.11
N PHE A 38 -15.30 -12.11 2.09
CA PHE A 38 -16.23 -10.99 2.21
C PHE A 38 -17.63 -11.35 1.74
N SER A 39 -17.79 -11.80 0.51
CA SER A 39 -19.08 -12.19 -0.04
C SER A 39 -18.98 -13.45 -0.90
N LYS A 40 -20.11 -13.89 -1.50
CA LYS A 40 -20.14 -15.05 -2.38
C LYS A 40 -19.14 -14.95 -3.54
N ASP A 41 -18.96 -13.75 -4.11
CA ASP A 41 -18.22 -13.49 -5.34
C ASP A 41 -17.00 -12.58 -5.16
N LYS A 42 -16.78 -12.02 -3.95
CA LYS A 42 -15.70 -11.06 -3.66
C LYS A 42 -14.89 -11.44 -2.43
N TYR A 43 -13.63 -10.99 -2.44
CA TYR A 43 -12.76 -10.89 -1.28
C TYR A 43 -12.59 -9.42 -0.86
N MET A 44 -12.34 -9.22 0.43
CA MET A 44 -11.81 -7.98 0.98
C MET A 44 -10.29 -8.04 0.94
N LEU A 45 -9.68 -6.96 0.52
CA LEU A 45 -8.23 -6.72 0.57
C LEU A 45 -7.94 -5.75 1.70
N PHE A 46 -6.88 -6.02 2.46
CA PHE A 46 -6.46 -5.16 3.54
C PHE A 46 -4.94 -5.03 3.55
N THR A 47 -4.46 -3.82 3.44
CA THR A 47 -3.02 -3.48 3.50
C THR A 47 -2.77 -2.32 4.45
N CYS A 48 -1.52 -2.14 4.84
CA CYS A 48 -1.08 -0.97 5.57
C CYS A 48 0.38 -0.63 5.21
N ASP A 49 0.63 0.67 5.00
CA ASP A 49 1.95 1.21 4.69
C ASP A 49 2.32 2.33 5.62
N MET A 50 3.54 2.29 6.12
CA MET A 50 4.11 3.33 6.95
C MET A 50 5.18 4.12 6.20
N LEU A 51 5.10 5.44 6.24
CA LEU A 51 6.13 6.36 5.75
C LEU A 51 6.75 7.11 6.91
N VAL A 52 8.09 7.13 6.95
CA VAL A 52 8.87 7.77 8.02
C VAL A 52 9.76 8.86 7.42
N GLU A 53 9.72 10.06 8.00
CA GLU A 53 10.61 11.16 7.62
C GLU A 53 12.08 10.74 7.78
N GLY A 54 12.91 11.10 6.80
CA GLY A 54 14.32 10.72 6.74
C GLY A 54 14.57 9.32 6.15
N VAL A 55 13.52 8.52 5.94
CA VAL A 55 13.59 7.19 5.28
C VAL A 55 12.86 7.24 3.95
N ASP A 56 11.57 7.54 3.97
CA ASP A 56 10.69 7.47 2.80
C ASP A 56 10.47 8.83 2.12
N PHE A 57 10.70 9.90 2.83
CA PHE A 57 10.63 11.28 2.38
C PHE A 57 11.48 12.18 3.29
N THR A 58 11.71 13.43 2.88
CA THR A 58 12.38 14.44 3.70
C THR A 58 11.47 15.67 3.88
N SER A 59 11.78 16.51 4.87
CA SER A 59 11.08 17.78 5.10
C SER A 59 11.25 18.81 3.97
N LYS A 60 12.09 18.51 2.97
CA LYS A 60 12.29 19.37 1.79
C LYS A 60 11.24 19.16 0.71
N GLU A 61 10.54 18.02 0.72
CA GLU A 61 9.47 17.74 -0.22
C GLU A 61 8.18 18.48 0.17
N SER A 62 7.36 18.78 -0.85
CA SER A 62 6.06 19.41 -0.65
C SER A 62 5.14 18.51 0.20
N PRO A 63 4.50 19.06 1.26
CA PRO A 63 3.58 18.30 2.09
C PRO A 63 2.46 17.63 1.28
N GLU A 64 1.97 18.29 0.23
CA GLU A 64 0.95 17.72 -0.67
C GLU A 64 1.45 16.47 -1.39
N LEU A 65 2.73 16.45 -1.80
CA LEU A 65 3.33 15.30 -2.46
C LEU A 65 3.60 14.15 -1.48
N ILE A 66 4.00 14.47 -0.24
CA ILE A 66 4.14 13.48 0.83
C ILE A 66 2.77 12.83 1.10
N GLY A 67 1.72 13.63 1.31
CA GLY A 67 0.37 13.12 1.52
C GLY A 67 -0.16 12.31 0.33
N ARG A 68 0.14 12.75 -0.90
CA ARG A 68 -0.17 11.98 -2.10
C ARG A 68 0.53 10.62 -2.11
N LYS A 69 1.83 10.57 -1.78
CA LYS A 69 2.61 9.32 -1.70
C LYS A 69 2.01 8.38 -0.69
N ALA A 70 1.64 8.86 0.51
CA ALA A 70 1.09 8.04 1.57
C ALA A 70 -0.17 7.26 1.14
N ILE A 71 -1.07 7.88 0.37
CA ILE A 71 -2.22 7.17 -0.20
C ILE A 71 -1.80 6.28 -1.38
N ALA A 72 -0.84 6.74 -2.20
CA ALA A 72 -0.48 6.06 -3.45
C ALA A 72 0.17 4.68 -3.22
N VAL A 73 1.00 4.52 -2.17
CA VAL A 73 1.66 3.23 -1.87
C VAL A 73 0.62 2.17 -1.53
N SER A 74 -0.30 2.43 -0.62
CA SER A 74 -1.36 1.47 -0.28
C SER A 74 -2.35 1.21 -1.44
N VAL A 75 -2.57 2.20 -2.31
CA VAL A 75 -3.34 1.98 -3.57
C VAL A 75 -2.57 1.04 -4.50
N SER A 76 -1.23 1.07 -4.49
CA SER A 76 -0.38 0.18 -5.30
C SER A 76 -0.53 -1.27 -4.86
N ASP A 77 -0.51 -1.56 -3.57
CA ASP A 77 -0.76 -2.90 -3.03
C ASP A 77 -2.13 -3.46 -3.45
N ILE A 78 -3.18 -2.63 -3.32
CA ILE A 78 -4.54 -3.02 -3.77
C ILE A 78 -4.53 -3.30 -5.28
N ALA A 79 -3.78 -2.51 -6.07
CA ALA A 79 -3.65 -2.73 -7.52
C ALA A 79 -2.92 -4.03 -7.84
N ALA A 80 -1.85 -4.40 -7.10
CA ALA A 80 -1.12 -5.65 -7.28
C ALA A 80 -2.01 -6.88 -7.09
N CYS A 81 -3.01 -6.78 -6.21
CA CYS A 81 -4.04 -7.81 -6.06
C CYS A 81 -5.22 -7.69 -7.06
N ALA A 82 -5.09 -6.85 -8.11
CA ALA A 82 -6.15 -6.50 -9.07
C ALA A 82 -7.43 -5.96 -8.42
N GLY A 83 -7.33 -5.36 -7.24
CA GLY A 83 -8.42 -4.83 -6.44
C GLY A 83 -8.85 -3.40 -6.80
N LEU A 84 -9.89 -2.95 -6.11
CA LEU A 84 -10.38 -1.58 -6.11
C LEU A 84 -10.37 -1.06 -4.67
N PRO A 85 -9.62 0.00 -4.33
CA PRO A 85 -9.61 0.58 -3.00
C PRO A 85 -10.96 1.21 -2.67
N ARG A 86 -11.32 1.29 -1.39
CA ARG A 86 -12.61 1.81 -0.94
C ARG A 86 -12.51 2.76 0.25
N TYR A 87 -11.84 2.35 1.30
CA TYR A 87 -11.74 3.09 2.55
C TYR A 87 -10.32 3.08 3.06
N CYS A 88 -9.93 4.13 3.76
CA CYS A 88 -8.68 4.10 4.53
C CYS A 88 -8.80 4.84 5.86
N LEU A 89 -7.95 4.42 6.80
CA LEU A 89 -7.61 5.13 8.02
C LEU A 89 -6.21 5.72 7.85
N VAL A 90 -5.97 6.87 8.48
CA VAL A 90 -4.67 7.55 8.46
C VAL A 90 -4.22 7.83 9.88
N SER A 91 -3.12 7.21 10.31
CA SER A 91 -2.50 7.51 11.59
C SER A 91 -1.28 8.39 11.40
N LEU A 92 -1.15 9.45 12.20
CA LEU A 92 -0.09 10.44 12.12
C LEU A 92 0.69 10.53 13.43
N GLY A 93 1.99 10.26 13.37
CA GLY A 93 2.94 10.63 14.41
C GLY A 93 3.54 12.01 14.07
N ILE A 94 3.24 13.05 14.86
CA ILE A 94 3.56 14.43 14.51
C ILE A 94 4.54 15.04 15.51
N PRO A 95 5.71 15.60 15.06
CA PRO A 95 6.58 16.42 15.92
C PRO A 95 5.85 17.67 16.44
N GLY A 96 6.07 18.00 17.69
CA GLY A 96 5.36 19.10 18.35
C GLY A 96 5.65 20.50 17.77
N ASN A 97 6.67 20.66 16.94
CA ASN A 97 7.03 21.88 16.22
C ASN A 97 6.52 21.91 14.75
N THR A 98 5.73 20.93 14.33
CA THR A 98 5.13 20.92 12.99
C THR A 98 4.03 21.97 12.91
N SER A 99 4.01 22.77 11.85
CA SER A 99 2.97 23.79 11.65
C SER A 99 1.64 23.17 11.23
N VAL A 100 0.54 23.78 11.63
CA VAL A 100 -0.82 23.37 11.19
C VAL A 100 -0.95 23.47 9.67
N GLU A 101 -0.38 24.52 9.06
CA GLU A 101 -0.40 24.69 7.60
C GLU A 101 0.28 23.52 6.87
N PHE A 102 1.37 22.97 7.42
CA PHE A 102 2.01 21.78 6.85
C PHE A 102 1.04 20.58 6.85
N ILE A 103 0.38 20.35 7.98
CA ILE A 103 -0.60 19.25 8.09
C ILE A 103 -1.79 19.45 7.16
N ASP A 104 -2.31 20.68 7.06
CA ASP A 104 -3.40 20.99 6.13
C ASP A 104 -3.04 20.64 4.68
N LYS A 105 -1.85 21.02 4.22
CA LYS A 105 -1.33 20.69 2.89
C LYS A 105 -1.13 19.18 2.71
N LEU A 106 -0.61 18.50 3.73
CA LEU A 106 -0.46 17.04 3.74
C LEU A 106 -1.81 16.35 3.50
N ILE A 107 -2.81 16.71 4.29
CA ILE A 107 -4.18 16.15 4.19
C ILE A 107 -4.84 16.53 2.86
N GLN A 108 -4.61 17.72 2.34
CA GLN A 108 -5.09 18.10 0.99
C GLN A 108 -4.49 17.20 -0.10
N GLY A 109 -3.20 16.87 0.00
CA GLY A 109 -2.54 15.94 -0.90
C GLY A 109 -3.15 14.54 -0.87
N MET A 110 -3.38 14.01 0.35
CA MET A 110 -4.08 12.75 0.57
C MET A 110 -5.49 12.77 -0.03
N SER A 111 -6.29 13.78 0.33
CA SER A 111 -7.69 13.91 -0.10
C SER A 111 -7.84 14.01 -1.62
N ARG A 112 -6.94 14.73 -2.29
CA ARG A 112 -6.96 14.83 -3.77
C ARG A 112 -6.76 13.48 -4.44
N LEU A 113 -5.80 12.68 -3.95
CA LEU A 113 -5.57 11.36 -4.53
C LEU A 113 -6.69 10.39 -4.15
N ALA A 114 -7.13 10.39 -2.91
CA ALA A 114 -8.24 9.55 -2.44
C ALA A 114 -9.50 9.77 -3.30
N ARG A 115 -9.90 11.01 -3.53
CA ARG A 115 -11.03 11.35 -4.42
C ARG A 115 -10.86 10.83 -5.84
N ARG A 116 -9.64 10.93 -6.40
CA ARG A 116 -9.35 10.42 -7.76
C ARG A 116 -9.60 8.92 -7.91
N TYR A 117 -9.40 8.16 -6.83
CA TYR A 117 -9.61 6.70 -6.82
C TYR A 117 -10.91 6.26 -6.14
N GLY A 118 -11.77 7.20 -5.74
CA GLY A 118 -13.05 6.91 -5.07
C GLY A 118 -12.87 6.33 -3.68
N ILE A 119 -11.80 6.73 -2.97
CA ILE A 119 -11.46 6.29 -1.61
C ILE A 119 -12.03 7.29 -0.61
N ASN A 120 -12.68 6.79 0.43
CA ASN A 120 -13.08 7.59 1.58
C ASN A 120 -12.03 7.45 2.69
N ILE A 121 -11.46 8.57 3.13
CA ILE A 121 -10.69 8.64 4.37
C ILE A 121 -11.72 8.73 5.49
N VAL A 122 -11.84 7.68 6.31
CA VAL A 122 -12.95 7.54 7.27
C VAL A 122 -12.55 7.76 8.72
N GLY A 123 -11.28 8.06 8.98
CA GLY A 123 -10.76 8.34 10.31
C GLY A 123 -9.26 8.06 10.40
N GLY A 124 -8.78 7.90 11.63
CA GLY A 124 -7.38 7.63 11.92
C GLY A 124 -7.05 7.95 13.37
N ASP A 125 -5.76 8.15 13.64
CA ASP A 125 -5.25 8.50 14.96
C ASP A 125 -4.15 9.57 14.85
N ILE A 126 -3.92 10.34 15.91
CA ILE A 126 -2.85 11.35 15.99
C ILE A 126 -2.10 11.16 17.29
N SER A 127 -0.78 10.99 17.19
CA SER A 127 0.11 10.88 18.32
C SER A 127 1.31 11.81 18.18
N ARG A 128 1.87 12.27 19.31
CA ARG A 128 3.13 13.02 19.31
C ARG A 128 4.29 12.08 19.03
N CYS A 129 5.16 12.46 18.08
CA CYS A 129 6.33 11.69 17.70
C CYS A 129 7.57 12.57 17.56
N ARG A 130 8.77 11.98 17.43
CA ARG A 130 10.00 12.73 17.16
C ARG A 130 10.19 13.06 15.68
N GLN A 131 9.68 12.20 14.79
CA GLN A 131 9.75 12.32 13.34
C GLN A 131 8.34 12.21 12.78
N LEU A 132 8.05 12.92 11.70
CA LEU A 132 6.77 12.75 11.04
C LEU A 132 6.67 11.32 10.51
N THR A 133 5.65 10.62 10.99
CA THR A 133 5.34 9.25 10.60
C THR A 133 3.89 9.20 10.14
N ILE A 134 3.66 8.53 9.03
CA ILE A 134 2.33 8.43 8.41
C ILE A 134 2.06 6.96 8.16
N ASP A 135 1.01 6.42 8.74
CA ASP A 135 0.52 5.08 8.45
C ASP A 135 -0.84 5.16 7.75
N VAL A 136 -1.00 4.41 6.68
CA VAL A 136 -2.26 4.32 5.94
C VAL A 136 -2.70 2.87 5.90
N SER A 137 -3.72 2.55 6.67
CA SER A 137 -4.41 1.26 6.59
C SER A 137 -5.55 1.36 5.57
N MET A 138 -5.53 0.50 4.53
CA MET A 138 -6.47 0.59 3.40
C MET A 138 -7.26 -0.69 3.19
N LEU A 139 -8.56 -0.53 2.97
CA LEU A 139 -9.48 -1.58 2.56
C LEU A 139 -9.82 -1.46 1.08
N GLY A 140 -9.77 -2.58 0.38
CA GLY A 140 -10.22 -2.73 -0.99
C GLY A 140 -11.09 -3.95 -1.19
N ILE A 141 -11.60 -4.12 -2.39
CA ILE A 141 -12.37 -5.31 -2.80
C ILE A 141 -11.85 -5.83 -4.14
N VAL A 142 -11.92 -7.14 -4.32
CA VAL A 142 -11.59 -7.79 -5.59
C VAL A 142 -12.60 -8.92 -5.86
N GLU A 143 -13.00 -9.12 -7.12
CA GLU A 143 -13.77 -10.29 -7.52
C GLU A 143 -12.87 -11.55 -7.39
N LYS A 144 -13.41 -12.63 -6.81
CA LYS A 144 -12.63 -13.87 -6.57
C LYS A 144 -11.88 -14.37 -7.79
N LYS A 145 -12.51 -14.32 -8.96
CA LYS A 145 -11.94 -14.74 -10.24
C LYS A 145 -10.79 -13.86 -10.76
N ASN A 146 -10.67 -12.64 -10.23
CA ASN A 146 -9.67 -11.66 -10.67
C ASN A 146 -8.52 -11.49 -9.67
N LEU A 147 -8.60 -12.14 -8.50
CA LEU A 147 -7.53 -12.06 -7.49
C LEU A 147 -6.23 -12.63 -8.05
N ILE A 148 -5.18 -11.85 -7.96
CA ILE A 148 -3.80 -12.26 -8.25
C ILE A 148 -2.97 -12.12 -6.97
N LEU A 149 -2.03 -13.02 -6.77
CA LEU A 149 -1.11 -13.04 -5.62
C LEU A 149 0.33 -13.05 -6.12
N ARG A 150 1.28 -12.72 -5.26
CA ARG A 150 2.73 -12.86 -5.54
C ARG A 150 3.12 -14.30 -5.84
N SER A 151 2.47 -15.27 -5.23
CA SER A 151 2.84 -16.69 -5.22
C SER A 151 2.36 -17.50 -6.43
N GLY A 152 1.92 -16.85 -7.51
CA GLY A 152 1.38 -17.54 -8.68
C GLY A 152 2.37 -17.78 -9.83
N ALA A 153 3.56 -17.20 -9.79
CA ALA A 153 4.57 -17.26 -10.85
C ALA A 153 5.09 -18.70 -11.10
N LYS A 154 5.40 -19.02 -12.35
CA LYS A 154 5.86 -20.33 -12.81
C LYS A 154 7.12 -20.19 -13.66
N LEU A 155 7.90 -21.27 -13.75
CA LEU A 155 9.01 -21.35 -14.71
C LEU A 155 8.48 -21.18 -16.14
N GLY A 156 9.13 -20.30 -16.90
CA GLY A 156 8.72 -19.95 -18.26
C GLY A 156 7.77 -18.76 -18.37
N ASP A 157 7.32 -18.19 -17.24
CA ASP A 157 6.56 -16.95 -17.27
C ASP A 157 7.42 -15.78 -17.75
N ILE A 158 6.80 -14.86 -18.50
CA ILE A 158 7.45 -13.63 -18.95
C ILE A 158 7.18 -12.53 -17.94
N ILE A 159 8.24 -11.82 -17.55
CA ILE A 159 8.14 -10.69 -16.60
C ILE A 159 7.88 -9.39 -17.37
N PHE A 160 6.83 -8.69 -17.00
CA PHE A 160 6.48 -7.36 -17.51
C PHE A 160 6.54 -6.32 -16.41
N VAL A 161 6.89 -5.09 -16.79
CA VAL A 161 6.89 -3.92 -15.90
C VAL A 161 6.02 -2.83 -16.48
N THR A 162 5.14 -2.26 -15.66
CA THR A 162 4.22 -1.19 -16.06
C THR A 162 4.89 0.18 -15.99
N GLY A 163 5.69 0.52 -16.96
CA GLY A 163 6.34 1.82 -17.07
C GLY A 163 7.86 1.75 -16.97
N LYS A 164 8.51 2.92 -16.89
CA LYS A 164 9.97 3.05 -16.84
C LYS A 164 10.47 2.79 -15.42
N LEU A 165 11.50 1.97 -15.29
CA LEU A 165 12.25 1.77 -14.05
C LEU A 165 13.33 2.83 -13.87
N GLY A 166 13.84 2.98 -12.64
CA GLY A 166 14.92 3.88 -12.27
C GLY A 166 14.48 5.32 -12.00
N GLY A 167 15.40 6.13 -11.47
CA GLY A 167 15.20 7.55 -11.16
C GLY A 167 14.18 7.84 -10.06
N SER A 168 13.82 6.85 -9.24
CA SER A 168 12.76 6.97 -8.23
C SER A 168 13.08 8.08 -7.22
N ILE A 169 14.29 8.11 -6.72
CA ILE A 169 14.77 9.11 -5.74
C ILE A 169 14.80 10.55 -6.30
N LEU A 170 14.78 10.73 -7.61
CA LEU A 170 14.71 12.05 -8.25
C LEU A 170 13.28 12.63 -8.26
N GLY A 171 12.43 12.22 -7.33
CA GLY A 171 11.07 12.72 -7.11
C GLY A 171 9.96 11.89 -7.78
N LYS A 172 10.28 10.85 -8.55
CA LYS A 172 9.29 9.97 -9.15
C LYS A 172 8.51 9.21 -8.07
N HIS A 173 9.16 8.81 -6.95
CA HIS A 173 8.52 8.13 -5.83
C HIS A 173 7.39 8.94 -5.17
N LEU A 174 7.41 10.27 -5.30
CA LEU A 174 6.34 11.14 -4.79
C LEU A 174 5.18 11.30 -5.79
N ARG A 175 5.42 11.04 -7.08
CA ARG A 175 4.51 11.38 -8.18
C ARG A 175 4.03 10.19 -9.00
N PHE A 176 4.46 8.97 -8.68
CA PHE A 176 4.04 7.79 -9.43
C PHE A 176 2.51 7.62 -9.42
N THR A 177 1.99 6.97 -10.43
CA THR A 177 0.56 6.67 -10.54
C THR A 177 0.33 5.19 -10.25
N PRO A 178 -0.42 4.83 -9.20
CA PRO A 178 -0.80 3.45 -8.93
C PRO A 178 -1.49 2.79 -10.14
N ARG A 179 -1.17 1.55 -10.44
CA ARG A 179 -1.49 0.86 -11.69
C ARG A 179 -2.82 0.09 -11.67
N ILE A 180 -3.85 0.63 -11.01
CA ILE A 180 -5.18 -0.02 -10.92
C ILE A 180 -5.77 -0.32 -12.30
N LYS A 181 -5.72 0.64 -13.23
CA LYS A 181 -6.31 0.46 -14.55
C LYS A 181 -5.59 -0.64 -15.33
N GLU A 182 -4.27 -0.64 -15.29
CA GLU A 182 -3.41 -1.62 -15.94
C GLU A 182 -3.64 -3.02 -15.36
N ALA A 183 -3.58 -3.16 -14.03
CA ALA A 183 -3.82 -4.44 -13.36
C ALA A 183 -5.21 -5.00 -13.67
N ARG A 184 -6.26 -4.17 -13.57
CA ARG A 184 -7.63 -4.56 -13.92
C ARG A 184 -7.81 -4.93 -15.39
N PHE A 185 -7.11 -4.25 -16.30
CA PHE A 185 -7.11 -4.59 -17.73
C PHE A 185 -6.42 -5.95 -17.97
N LEU A 186 -5.26 -6.15 -17.36
CA LEU A 186 -4.48 -7.40 -17.52
C LEU A 186 -5.30 -8.61 -17.08
N VAL A 187 -5.86 -8.61 -15.87
CA VAL A 187 -6.59 -9.78 -15.36
C VAL A 187 -7.91 -10.06 -16.08
N LYS A 188 -8.47 -9.08 -16.78
CA LYS A 188 -9.68 -9.26 -17.60
C LYS A 188 -9.39 -9.84 -18.99
N ASN A 189 -8.23 -9.57 -19.55
CA ASN A 189 -7.92 -9.85 -20.95
C ASN A 189 -6.84 -10.92 -21.14
N PHE A 190 -6.06 -11.20 -20.10
CA PHE A 190 -4.93 -12.13 -20.17
C PHE A 190 -4.91 -13.06 -18.97
N ARG A 191 -4.23 -14.20 -19.15
CA ARG A 191 -3.89 -15.07 -18.03
C ARG A 191 -2.67 -14.50 -17.31
N VAL A 192 -2.86 -13.88 -16.17
CA VAL A 192 -1.81 -13.37 -15.30
C VAL A 192 -1.59 -14.37 -14.16
N ASN A 193 -0.38 -14.85 -13.98
CA ASN A 193 -0.07 -15.83 -12.95
C ASN A 193 0.35 -15.18 -11.63
N SER A 194 1.00 -14.02 -11.68
CA SER A 194 1.50 -13.30 -10.49
C SER A 194 1.57 -11.80 -10.74
N MET A 195 1.38 -11.02 -9.71
CA MET A 195 1.67 -9.57 -9.70
C MET A 195 2.30 -9.19 -8.36
N ILE A 196 3.03 -8.08 -8.37
CA ILE A 196 3.61 -7.40 -7.22
C ILE A 196 3.64 -5.90 -7.52
N ASP A 197 3.56 -5.05 -6.49
CA ASP A 197 3.68 -3.60 -6.62
C ASP A 197 5.13 -3.10 -6.78
#